data_3f0fdfa8bf99f255f567ef7bc26d6690
#
_entry.id   3f0fdfa8bf99f255f567ef7bc26d6690
#
_cell.length_a   1.000
_cell.length_b   1.000
_cell.length_c   1.000
_cell.angle_alpha   90.00
_cell.angle_beta   90.00
_cell.angle_gamma   90.00
#
_symmetry.space_group_name_H-M   'P 1'
#
loop_
_entity.id
_entity.type
_entity.pdbx_description
1 polymer ?
#
loop_
_entity_poly.entity_id
_entity_poly.type
_entity_poly.pdbx_seq_one_letter_code
_entity_poly.pdbx_strand_id
1 'polypeptide(L)'
;NEILKKQGLLGEGAQTEEKTADTAVTVAEPVTVDANVRAAINTMVKHGLGDTATAEAGFTDIEETLTSIKQLRLNASAFEEEIKYLKGRTFTAPVQISGKAEVDGDTLTYEVVQRNAMKLFKNPRTGRAIKQLNFNIPTLVWKNDKGAVTQHPMVPMPVDHYQFRATHLIKFLTAFIMGKNVWCHGHTGTGKTTLPEQVAAVIQFPVFPINLDGNIERADLVGQMNIVNDGGTSITQFKEGILPRAMVQPCFLVLDEIDVGKPDVMFVIQRATEGKGLLLTEDGGRLVKPNPLFRFVATANSRGQGDEYGVYAGVRPMNGALLNRFPIFIEVDYMTKEEESAFLKKTYGIADEVIDNITTFAGMCRKAFSEGETTVPVSPRDTMAMCEMYNFFEGIFPTKAQAMEFAVTTSVIDRAPMDNRQRIVELADRCFASCKFTATIS
;
A
#
# COMPACT_ATOMS: atom_id res chain seq x y z
N ASN A 1 14.23 -16.64 20.32
CA ASN A 1 13.48 -17.04 21.53
C ASN A 1 13.79 -16.16 22.76
N GLU A 2 15.07 -15.78 23.00
CA GLU A 2 15.40 -14.85 24.09
C GLU A 2 14.80 -13.44 23.90
N ILE A 3 14.73 -12.97 22.67
CA ILE A 3 14.14 -11.66 22.34
C ILE A 3 12.63 -11.65 22.61
N LEU A 4 11.96 -12.76 22.28
CA LEU A 4 10.51 -12.91 22.51
C LEU A 4 10.17 -13.11 24.01
N LYS A 5 11.04 -13.79 24.76
CA LYS A 5 10.92 -13.88 26.23
C LYS A 5 11.14 -12.52 26.92
N LYS A 6 12.10 -11.74 26.46
CA LYS A 6 12.34 -10.38 26.98
C LYS A 6 11.22 -9.38 26.65
N GLN A 7 10.39 -9.67 25.65
CA GLN A 7 9.25 -8.84 25.27
C GLN A 7 7.91 -9.27 25.90
N GLY A 8 7.91 -10.29 26.78
CA GLY A 8 6.70 -10.77 27.45
C GLY A 8 5.70 -11.48 26.52
N LEU A 9 6.17 -11.94 25.37
CA LEU A 9 5.34 -12.59 24.33
C LEU A 9 5.33 -14.12 24.43
N LEU A 10 6.12 -14.72 25.33
CA LEU A 10 6.12 -16.16 25.63
C LEU A 10 5.94 -16.37 27.13
N GLY A 11 4.87 -17.05 27.50
CA GLY A 11 4.64 -17.49 28.88
C GLY A 11 5.66 -18.54 29.34
N GLU A 12 6.02 -18.50 30.63
CA GLU A 12 6.86 -19.52 31.25
C GLU A 12 6.13 -20.87 31.26
N GLY A 13 6.56 -21.80 30.42
CA GLY A 13 6.00 -23.15 30.46
C GLY A 13 6.22 -24.03 29.23
N ALA A 14 6.82 -23.54 28.16
CA ALA A 14 7.15 -24.38 27.02
C ALA A 14 8.57 -24.96 27.14
N GLN A 15 8.68 -26.19 27.60
CA GLN A 15 9.92 -26.98 27.44
C GLN A 15 10.12 -27.24 25.93
N THR A 16 11.13 -26.61 25.36
CA THR A 16 11.57 -26.89 24.00
C THR A 16 12.57 -28.04 24.04
N GLU A 17 12.18 -29.17 23.48
CA GLU A 17 13.18 -30.16 23.01
C GLU A 17 14.01 -29.52 21.90
N GLU A 18 15.26 -29.22 22.21
CA GLU A 18 16.29 -28.90 21.22
C GLU A 18 16.57 -30.14 20.37
N LYS A 19 15.97 -30.25 19.21
CA LYS A 19 16.53 -31.03 18.13
C LYS A 19 17.49 -30.14 17.37
N THR A 20 18.76 -30.29 17.67
CA THR A 20 19.85 -29.81 16.83
C THR A 20 19.77 -30.54 15.48
N ALA A 21 19.21 -29.89 14.48
CA ALA A 21 19.36 -30.29 13.10
C ALA A 21 20.67 -29.68 12.58
N ASP A 22 21.75 -30.45 12.70
CA ASP A 22 23.00 -30.21 12.01
C ASP A 22 22.76 -30.54 10.53
N THR A 23 22.28 -29.59 9.76
CA THR A 23 22.19 -29.69 8.31
C THR A 23 23.52 -29.21 7.74
N ALA A 24 24.48 -30.14 7.70
CA ALA A 24 25.60 -30.02 6.80
C ALA A 24 25.04 -29.84 5.38
N VAL A 25 25.34 -28.69 4.78
CA VAL A 25 25.09 -28.45 3.35
C VAL A 25 25.97 -29.41 2.59
N THR A 26 25.43 -30.55 2.22
CA THR A 26 26.05 -31.45 1.28
C THR A 26 26.07 -30.75 -0.06
N VAL A 27 27.27 -30.34 -0.49
CA VAL A 27 27.51 -29.89 -1.87
C VAL A 27 27.03 -31.03 -2.78
N ALA A 28 26.01 -30.74 -3.59
CA ALA A 28 25.46 -31.73 -4.51
C ALA A 28 26.56 -32.20 -5.46
N GLU A 29 26.76 -33.52 -5.55
CA GLU A 29 27.65 -34.12 -6.52
C GLU A 29 27.33 -33.66 -7.94
N PRO A 30 28.34 -33.43 -8.81
CA PRO A 30 28.09 -33.00 -10.18
C PRO A 30 27.20 -34.01 -10.89
N VAL A 31 26.13 -33.50 -11.52
CA VAL A 31 25.19 -34.33 -12.27
C VAL A 31 25.90 -34.92 -13.47
N THR A 32 26.31 -36.17 -13.39
CA THR A 32 26.78 -36.89 -14.55
C THR A 32 25.61 -37.14 -15.50
N VAL A 33 25.74 -36.63 -16.72
CA VAL A 33 24.80 -36.96 -17.80
C VAL A 33 24.80 -38.46 -18.00
N ASP A 34 23.63 -39.08 -18.07
CA ASP A 34 23.43 -40.49 -18.24
C ASP A 34 24.30 -41.00 -19.41
N ALA A 35 25.08 -42.07 -19.18
CA ALA A 35 25.98 -42.70 -20.16
C ALA A 35 25.25 -43.01 -21.49
N ASN A 36 23.95 -43.23 -21.44
CA ASN A 36 23.10 -43.48 -22.61
C ASN A 36 22.93 -42.22 -23.51
N VAL A 37 22.86 -41.04 -22.91
CA VAL A 37 22.76 -39.77 -23.68
C VAL A 37 24.09 -39.44 -24.35
N ARG A 38 25.23 -39.67 -23.66
CA ARG A 38 26.57 -39.56 -24.27
C ARG A 38 26.78 -40.56 -25.41
N ALA A 39 26.32 -41.80 -25.26
CA ALA A 39 26.37 -42.81 -26.32
C ALA A 39 25.51 -42.45 -27.53
N ALA A 40 24.33 -41.85 -27.31
CA ALA A 40 23.46 -41.40 -28.38
C ALA A 40 24.08 -40.26 -29.20
N ILE A 41 24.70 -39.27 -28.54
CA ILE A 41 25.39 -38.16 -29.22
C ILE A 41 26.62 -38.64 -29.99
N ASN A 42 27.42 -39.49 -29.42
CA ASN A 42 28.55 -40.09 -30.12
C ASN A 42 28.12 -40.89 -31.35
N THR A 43 26.93 -41.49 -31.30
CA THR A 43 26.33 -42.18 -32.46
C THR A 43 25.87 -41.19 -33.53
N MET A 44 25.27 -40.07 -33.14
CA MET A 44 24.84 -38.99 -34.07
C MET A 44 26.04 -38.33 -34.76
N VAL A 45 27.11 -38.03 -34.01
CA VAL A 45 28.36 -37.49 -34.57
C VAL A 45 29.02 -38.48 -35.54
N LYS A 46 29.00 -39.76 -35.22
CA LYS A 46 29.55 -40.84 -36.08
C LYS A 46 28.79 -40.99 -37.40
N HIS A 47 27.54 -40.58 -37.46
CA HIS A 47 26.69 -40.56 -38.64
C HIS A 47 26.68 -39.23 -39.40
N GLY A 48 27.60 -38.30 -39.10
CA GLY A 48 27.76 -37.05 -39.82
C GLY A 48 26.68 -35.99 -39.53
N LEU A 49 25.98 -36.09 -38.41
CA LEU A 49 24.97 -35.16 -37.95
C LEU A 49 25.51 -34.06 -36.99
N GLY A 50 26.69 -33.52 -37.29
CA GLY A 50 27.38 -32.46 -36.57
C GLY A 50 28.85 -32.76 -36.32
N ASP A 51 29.64 -31.74 -35.93
CA ASP A 51 31.01 -31.94 -35.48
C ASP A 51 31.09 -32.12 -33.94
N THR A 52 32.18 -32.72 -33.47
CA THR A 52 32.38 -33.01 -32.05
C THR A 52 32.43 -31.76 -31.20
N ALA A 53 32.94 -30.63 -31.70
CA ALA A 53 33.09 -29.39 -30.97
C ALA A 53 31.72 -28.70 -30.74
N THR A 54 30.85 -28.71 -31.76
CA THR A 54 29.47 -28.17 -31.66
C THR A 54 28.60 -29.05 -30.75
N ALA A 55 28.81 -30.36 -30.77
CA ALA A 55 28.09 -31.28 -29.89
C ALA A 55 28.54 -31.14 -28.42
N GLU A 56 29.83 -30.92 -28.16
CA GLU A 56 30.35 -30.68 -26.81
C GLU A 56 29.92 -29.34 -26.24
N ALA A 57 29.87 -28.25 -27.05
CA ALA A 57 29.37 -26.95 -26.63
C ALA A 57 27.88 -27.01 -26.30
N GLY A 58 27.06 -27.67 -27.12
CA GLY A 58 25.64 -27.88 -26.83
C GLY A 58 25.40 -28.74 -25.59
N PHE A 59 26.36 -29.66 -25.26
CA PHE A 59 26.27 -30.48 -24.07
C PHE A 59 26.50 -29.68 -22.78
N THR A 60 27.49 -28.79 -22.80
CA THR A 60 27.79 -27.89 -21.66
C THR A 60 26.62 -26.99 -21.35
N ASP A 61 25.98 -26.44 -22.38
CA ASP A 61 24.80 -25.57 -22.25
C ASP A 61 23.58 -26.32 -21.66
N ILE A 62 23.39 -27.59 -22.05
CA ILE A 62 22.33 -28.46 -21.49
C ILE A 62 22.65 -28.84 -20.03
N GLU A 63 23.88 -29.13 -19.68
CA GLU A 63 24.32 -29.43 -18.29
C GLU A 63 24.10 -28.19 -17.38
N GLU A 64 24.48 -27.01 -17.84
CA GLU A 64 24.23 -25.74 -17.10
C GLU A 64 22.75 -25.49 -16.93
N THR A 65 21.94 -25.69 -17.98
CA THR A 65 20.50 -25.54 -17.92
C THR A 65 19.84 -26.53 -16.97
N LEU A 66 20.24 -27.82 -17.01
CA LEU A 66 19.76 -28.86 -16.08
C LEU A 66 20.14 -28.56 -14.64
N THR A 67 21.36 -28.06 -14.42
CA THR A 67 21.83 -27.64 -13.09
C THR A 67 21.02 -26.49 -12.56
N SER A 68 20.76 -25.48 -13.40
CA SER A 68 19.88 -24.33 -13.06
C SER A 68 18.44 -24.75 -12.74
N ILE A 69 17.88 -25.68 -13.51
CA ILE A 69 16.53 -26.23 -13.25
C ILE A 69 16.50 -27.02 -11.94
N LYS A 70 17.55 -27.79 -11.62
CA LYS A 70 17.64 -28.49 -10.33
C LYS A 70 17.76 -27.53 -9.17
N GLN A 71 18.55 -26.46 -9.30
CA GLN A 71 18.66 -25.43 -8.28
C GLN A 71 17.32 -24.69 -8.08
N LEU A 72 16.61 -24.38 -9.16
CA LEU A 72 15.27 -23.78 -9.08
C LEU A 72 14.26 -24.72 -8.40
N ARG A 73 14.32 -26.03 -8.66
CA ARG A 73 13.45 -27.02 -7.97
C ARG A 73 13.77 -27.15 -6.49
N LEU A 74 15.06 -27.15 -6.11
CA LEU A 74 15.49 -27.15 -4.71
C LEU A 74 15.01 -25.88 -4.00
N ASN A 75 15.17 -24.73 -4.64
CA ASN A 75 14.68 -23.45 -4.10
C ASN A 75 13.15 -23.47 -3.97
N ALA A 76 12.42 -23.97 -4.97
CA ALA A 76 10.95 -24.10 -4.91
C ALA A 76 10.51 -25.03 -3.77
N SER A 77 11.17 -26.16 -3.57
CA SER A 77 10.90 -27.10 -2.46
C SER A 77 11.18 -26.46 -1.11
N ALA A 78 12.29 -25.72 -0.97
CA ALA A 78 12.60 -24.97 0.25
C ALA A 78 11.55 -23.88 0.54
N PHE A 79 11.10 -23.18 -0.50
CA PHE A 79 9.98 -22.21 -0.37
C PHE A 79 8.66 -22.88 0.00
N GLU A 80 8.38 -24.08 -0.55
CA GLU A 80 7.17 -24.84 -0.17
C GLU A 80 7.23 -25.31 1.29
N GLU A 81 8.40 -25.76 1.76
CA GLU A 81 8.60 -26.10 3.18
C GLU A 81 8.50 -24.88 4.08
N GLU A 82 9.07 -23.76 3.69
CA GLU A 82 8.96 -22.50 4.42
C GLU A 82 7.50 -21.97 4.45
N ILE A 83 6.77 -22.07 3.34
CA ILE A 83 5.33 -21.79 3.28
C ILE A 83 4.55 -22.76 4.17
N LYS A 84 4.90 -24.04 4.19
CA LYS A 84 4.28 -25.05 5.06
C LYS A 84 4.60 -24.78 6.54
N TYR A 85 5.85 -24.42 6.84
CA TYR A 85 6.27 -23.98 8.17
C TYR A 85 5.56 -22.70 8.62
N LEU A 86 5.43 -21.70 7.73
CA LEU A 86 4.69 -20.48 7.99
C LEU A 86 3.18 -20.71 8.10
N LYS A 87 2.62 -21.65 7.31
CA LYS A 87 1.21 -22.08 7.42
C LYS A 87 0.94 -22.92 8.67
N GLY A 88 1.92 -23.72 9.11
CA GLY A 88 1.84 -24.51 10.34
C GLY A 88 2.10 -23.70 11.62
N ARG A 89 2.67 -22.50 11.50
CA ARG A 89 2.61 -21.50 12.55
C ARG A 89 1.16 -20.97 12.61
N THR A 90 0.32 -21.72 13.26
CA THR A 90 -0.77 -21.09 14.01
C THR A 90 -0.07 -20.05 14.86
N PHE A 91 -0.20 -18.79 14.50
CA PHE A 91 -0.02 -17.73 15.48
C PHE A 91 -0.96 -18.12 16.60
N THR A 92 -0.42 -18.76 17.63
CA THR A 92 -1.15 -18.97 18.88
C THR A 92 -1.74 -17.62 19.17
N ALA A 93 -3.06 -17.58 19.28
CA ALA A 93 -3.78 -16.35 19.49
C ALA A 93 -3.02 -15.56 20.54
N PRO A 94 -2.53 -14.35 20.25
CA PRO A 94 -1.88 -13.58 21.29
C PRO A 94 -2.85 -13.52 22.44
N VAL A 95 -2.34 -13.69 23.65
CA VAL A 95 -3.01 -13.36 24.89
C VAL A 95 -3.90 -12.17 24.62
N GLN A 96 -5.15 -12.25 25.04
CA GLN A 96 -6.17 -11.23 24.83
C GLN A 96 -5.57 -9.85 25.06
N ILE A 97 -5.15 -9.18 23.99
CA ILE A 97 -4.53 -7.86 24.08
C ILE A 97 -5.69 -6.90 24.21
N SER A 98 -5.86 -6.36 25.40
CA SER A 98 -6.77 -5.26 25.67
C SER A 98 -5.96 -4.06 26.12
N GLY A 99 -6.47 -2.87 25.90
CA GLY A 99 -5.79 -1.65 26.29
C GLY A 99 -6.75 -0.48 26.38
N LYS A 100 -6.19 0.68 26.68
CA LYS A 100 -6.91 1.94 26.73
C LYS A 100 -6.30 2.91 25.74
N ALA A 101 -7.12 3.77 25.19
CA ALA A 101 -6.73 4.92 24.38
C ALA A 101 -7.47 6.15 24.90
N GLU A 102 -6.76 7.25 25.03
CA GLU A 102 -7.37 8.54 25.36
C GLU A 102 -7.64 9.32 24.09
N VAL A 103 -8.87 9.78 23.92
CA VAL A 103 -9.33 10.47 22.73
C VAL A 103 -10.21 11.64 23.17
N ASP A 104 -9.73 12.86 22.96
CA ASP A 104 -10.44 14.12 23.23
C ASP A 104 -11.03 14.23 24.65
N GLY A 105 -10.31 13.65 25.65
CA GLY A 105 -10.73 13.66 27.05
C GLY A 105 -11.53 12.43 27.49
N ASP A 106 -11.96 11.59 26.54
CA ASP A 106 -12.64 10.33 26.83
C ASP A 106 -11.66 9.16 26.84
N THR A 107 -11.84 8.21 27.76
CA THR A 107 -11.07 6.97 27.77
C THR A 107 -11.84 5.87 27.06
N LEU A 108 -11.33 5.43 25.91
CA LEU A 108 -11.82 4.26 25.21
C LEU A 108 -10.99 3.02 25.58
N THR A 109 -11.66 1.89 25.72
CA THR A 109 -11.00 0.59 25.85
C THR A 109 -11.11 -0.20 24.56
N TYR A 110 -10.12 -1.04 24.27
CA TYR A 110 -10.16 -1.92 23.09
C TYR A 110 -9.83 -3.36 23.46
N GLU A 111 -10.43 -4.27 22.71
CA GLU A 111 -10.13 -5.70 22.72
C GLU A 111 -9.68 -6.11 21.32
N VAL A 112 -8.61 -6.92 21.25
CA VAL A 112 -8.13 -7.49 19.98
C VAL A 112 -8.84 -8.81 19.74
N VAL A 113 -9.57 -8.89 18.63
CA VAL A 113 -10.28 -10.09 18.19
C VAL A 113 -9.69 -10.60 16.91
N GLN A 114 -9.26 -11.87 16.90
CA GLN A 114 -8.77 -12.50 15.68
C GLN A 114 -9.94 -12.89 14.77
N ARG A 115 -9.97 -12.35 13.56
CA ARG A 115 -11.00 -12.65 12.56
C ARG A 115 -10.35 -13.12 11.25
N ASN A 116 -11.01 -14.07 10.60
CA ASN A 116 -10.52 -14.54 9.30
C ASN A 116 -10.70 -13.47 8.22
N ALA A 117 -9.60 -13.05 7.58
CA ALA A 117 -9.60 -11.99 6.59
C ALA A 117 -10.48 -12.30 5.37
N MET A 118 -10.58 -13.56 4.95
CA MET A 118 -11.44 -13.99 3.85
C MET A 118 -12.95 -13.71 4.13
N LYS A 119 -13.36 -13.70 5.42
CA LYS A 119 -14.73 -13.37 5.80
C LYS A 119 -14.99 -11.86 5.82
N LEU A 120 -13.96 -11.05 6.06
CA LEU A 120 -14.04 -9.60 6.14
C LEU A 120 -13.94 -8.94 4.76
N PHE A 121 -13.04 -9.43 3.92
CA PHE A 121 -12.76 -8.85 2.60
C PHE A 121 -13.32 -9.73 1.49
N LYS A 122 -14.27 -9.20 0.76
CA LYS A 122 -14.88 -9.87 -0.39
C LYS A 122 -14.44 -9.20 -1.69
N ASN A 123 -14.41 -9.97 -2.76
CA ASN A 123 -14.22 -9.40 -4.09
C ASN A 123 -15.44 -8.53 -4.43
N PRO A 124 -15.28 -7.23 -4.68
CA PRO A 124 -16.39 -6.31 -4.84
C PRO A 124 -17.20 -6.54 -6.12
N ARG A 125 -16.60 -7.18 -7.15
CA ARG A 125 -17.28 -7.52 -8.41
C ARG A 125 -18.19 -8.74 -8.26
N THR A 126 -17.69 -9.76 -7.57
CA THR A 126 -18.37 -11.08 -7.52
C THR A 126 -19.07 -11.35 -6.19
N GLY A 127 -18.85 -10.53 -5.16
CA GLY A 127 -19.26 -10.78 -3.78
C GLY A 127 -18.61 -12.02 -3.15
N ARG A 128 -17.74 -12.72 -3.89
CA ARG A 128 -17.10 -13.96 -3.43
C ARG A 128 -15.92 -13.68 -2.53
N ALA A 129 -15.61 -14.62 -1.66
CA ALA A 129 -14.43 -14.59 -0.81
C ALA A 129 -13.15 -14.63 -1.63
N ILE A 130 -12.15 -13.85 -1.22
CA ILE A 130 -10.79 -13.87 -1.79
C ILE A 130 -10.04 -15.02 -1.10
N LYS A 131 -9.94 -16.17 -1.76
CA LYS A 131 -9.40 -17.41 -1.17
C LYS A 131 -7.98 -17.26 -0.61
N GLN A 132 -7.16 -16.40 -1.20
CA GLN A 132 -5.79 -16.13 -0.76
C GLN A 132 -5.72 -15.46 0.62
N LEU A 133 -6.84 -14.90 1.11
CA LEU A 133 -6.96 -14.26 2.43
C LEU A 133 -7.40 -15.24 3.54
N ASN A 134 -7.25 -16.54 3.36
CA ASN A 134 -7.64 -17.52 4.38
C ASN A 134 -6.61 -17.59 5.53
N PHE A 135 -6.51 -16.49 6.27
CA PHE A 135 -5.71 -16.37 7.49
C PHE A 135 -6.39 -15.40 8.46
N ASN A 136 -6.01 -15.49 9.73
CA ASN A 136 -6.56 -14.62 10.76
C ASN A 136 -5.76 -13.33 10.88
N ILE A 137 -6.47 -12.23 11.12
CA ILE A 137 -5.91 -10.90 11.35
C ILE A 137 -6.49 -10.30 12.64
N PRO A 138 -5.73 -9.46 13.34
CA PRO A 138 -6.24 -8.71 14.48
C PRO A 138 -7.24 -7.65 13.99
N THR A 139 -8.39 -7.60 14.64
CA THR A 139 -9.40 -6.56 14.51
C THR A 139 -9.68 -5.98 15.87
N LEU A 140 -10.14 -4.74 15.96
CA LEU A 140 -10.43 -4.09 17.23
C LEU A 140 -11.95 -4.07 17.49
N VAL A 141 -12.29 -4.18 18.76
CA VAL A 141 -13.62 -3.88 19.29
C VAL A 141 -13.44 -2.80 20.32
N TRP A 142 -13.97 -1.63 20.07
CA TRP A 142 -13.88 -0.47 20.95
C TRP A 142 -15.07 -0.43 21.90
N LYS A 143 -14.82 0.00 23.13
CA LYS A 143 -15.85 0.18 24.16
C LYS A 143 -15.64 1.52 24.87
N ASN A 144 -16.73 2.18 25.20
CA ASN A 144 -16.70 3.40 25.99
C ASN A 144 -16.49 3.08 27.49
N ASP A 145 -16.47 4.10 28.31
CA ASP A 145 -16.35 4.04 29.79
C ASP A 145 -17.41 3.15 30.46
N LYS A 146 -18.59 3.06 29.85
CA LYS A 146 -19.72 2.21 30.32
C LYS A 146 -19.66 0.78 29.79
N GLY A 147 -18.61 0.42 29.03
CA GLY A 147 -18.45 -0.90 28.44
C GLY A 147 -19.30 -1.16 27.22
N ALA A 148 -20.05 -0.16 26.71
CA ALA A 148 -20.81 -0.29 25.47
C ALA A 148 -19.91 -0.23 24.26
N VAL A 149 -20.19 -1.09 23.25
CA VAL A 149 -19.46 -1.07 21.99
C VAL A 149 -19.65 0.29 21.30
N THR A 150 -18.56 0.88 20.89
CA THR A 150 -18.50 2.16 20.20
C THR A 150 -17.50 2.11 19.06
N GLN A 151 -17.30 3.22 18.36
CA GLN A 151 -16.26 3.37 17.34
C GLN A 151 -15.27 4.42 17.78
N HIS A 152 -13.99 4.17 17.57
CA HIS A 152 -12.96 5.18 17.80
C HIS A 152 -13.09 6.29 16.75
N PRO A 153 -13.05 7.59 17.13
CA PRO A 153 -13.27 8.69 16.17
C PRO A 153 -12.31 8.71 14.98
N MET A 154 -11.09 8.20 15.18
CA MET A 154 -10.09 8.12 14.11
C MET A 154 -10.18 6.84 13.26
N VAL A 155 -11.20 6.00 13.44
CA VAL A 155 -11.49 4.89 12.51
C VAL A 155 -12.17 5.48 11.28
N PRO A 156 -11.59 5.32 10.08
CA PRO A 156 -12.17 5.88 8.86
C PRO A 156 -13.56 5.32 8.57
N MET A 157 -14.38 6.13 7.93
CA MET A 157 -15.66 5.65 7.41
C MET A 157 -15.42 4.76 6.17
N PRO A 158 -16.13 3.64 6.05
CA PRO A 158 -16.05 2.83 4.84
C PRO A 158 -16.61 3.61 3.64
N VAL A 159 -15.88 3.57 2.53
CA VAL A 159 -16.33 4.11 1.25
C VAL A 159 -17.19 3.07 0.56
N ASP A 160 -18.43 3.44 0.25
CA ASP A 160 -19.34 2.55 -0.46
C ASP A 160 -18.73 2.10 -1.80
N HIS A 161 -18.87 0.80 -2.08
CA HIS A 161 -18.39 0.20 -3.31
C HIS A 161 -16.87 0.23 -3.53
N TYR A 162 -16.04 0.54 -2.50
CA TYR A 162 -14.59 0.49 -2.63
C TYR A 162 -14.12 -0.90 -3.10
N GLN A 163 -13.28 -0.90 -4.12
CA GLN A 163 -12.83 -2.14 -4.76
C GLN A 163 -11.47 -2.59 -4.24
N PHE A 164 -11.46 -3.51 -3.28
CA PHE A 164 -10.23 -4.12 -2.81
C PHE A 164 -9.59 -5.02 -3.87
N ARG A 165 -8.39 -4.68 -4.30
CA ARG A 165 -7.58 -5.57 -5.14
C ARG A 165 -6.90 -6.63 -4.29
N ALA A 166 -7.05 -7.90 -4.67
CA ALA A 166 -6.53 -9.03 -3.90
C ALA A 166 -5.02 -8.93 -3.65
N THR A 167 -4.25 -8.53 -4.66
CA THR A 167 -2.79 -8.37 -4.57
C THR A 167 -2.36 -7.32 -3.55
N HIS A 168 -3.05 -6.17 -3.52
CA HIS A 168 -2.78 -5.10 -2.55
C HIS A 168 -3.15 -5.56 -1.13
N LEU A 169 -4.32 -6.18 -0.96
CA LEU A 169 -4.75 -6.71 0.34
C LEU A 169 -3.79 -7.76 0.89
N ILE A 170 -3.35 -8.72 0.07
CA ILE A 170 -2.42 -9.76 0.50
C ILE A 170 -1.12 -9.11 1.01
N LYS A 171 -0.53 -8.19 0.24
CA LYS A 171 0.69 -7.49 0.65
C LYS A 171 0.49 -6.69 1.94
N PHE A 172 -0.60 -5.90 2.02
CA PHE A 172 -0.87 -5.03 3.15
C PHE A 172 -1.14 -5.83 4.43
N LEU A 173 -2.06 -6.81 4.37
CA LEU A 173 -2.42 -7.62 5.53
C LEU A 173 -1.27 -8.52 5.99
N THR A 174 -0.46 -9.05 5.06
CA THR A 174 0.76 -9.80 5.40
C THR A 174 1.75 -8.89 6.13
N ALA A 175 1.99 -7.68 5.63
CA ALA A 175 2.85 -6.70 6.31
C ALA A 175 2.34 -6.41 7.73
N PHE A 176 1.03 -6.18 7.86
CA PHE A 176 0.40 -5.91 9.14
C PHE A 176 0.61 -7.03 10.16
N ILE A 177 0.36 -8.29 9.79
CA ILE A 177 0.56 -9.47 10.65
C ILE A 177 2.02 -9.64 11.01
N MET A 178 2.92 -9.45 10.06
CA MET A 178 4.37 -9.58 10.27
C MET A 178 5.00 -8.41 11.06
N GLY A 179 4.20 -7.41 11.43
CA GLY A 179 4.71 -6.23 12.13
C GLY A 179 5.61 -5.35 11.26
N LYS A 180 5.37 -5.30 9.94
CA LYS A 180 6.17 -4.54 8.99
C LYS A 180 5.45 -3.26 8.56
N ASN A 181 6.24 -2.22 8.26
CA ASN A 181 5.73 -0.99 7.67
C ASN A 181 5.53 -1.14 6.17
N VAL A 182 4.62 -0.34 5.61
CA VAL A 182 4.21 -0.41 4.20
C VAL A 182 4.52 0.91 3.50
N TRP A 183 5.03 0.82 2.27
CA TRP A 183 5.21 1.94 1.35
C TRP A 183 4.24 1.79 0.18
N CYS A 184 3.22 2.65 0.10
CA CYS A 184 2.27 2.73 -0.99
C CYS A 184 2.73 3.81 -1.98
N HIS A 185 3.03 3.44 -3.21
CA HIS A 185 3.44 4.41 -4.23
C HIS A 185 2.59 4.29 -5.50
N GLY A 186 2.61 5.32 -6.32
CA GLY A 186 1.86 5.38 -7.57
C GLY A 186 1.46 6.81 -7.92
N HIS A 187 0.83 7.00 -9.07
CA HIS A 187 0.41 8.31 -9.53
C HIS A 187 -0.62 8.98 -8.60
N THR A 188 -0.76 10.29 -8.76
CA THR A 188 -1.78 11.04 -7.99
C THR A 188 -3.19 10.52 -8.28
N GLY A 189 -4.04 10.47 -7.26
CA GLY A 189 -5.44 10.05 -7.40
C GLY A 189 -5.68 8.54 -7.57
N THR A 190 -4.64 7.68 -7.48
CA THR A 190 -4.78 6.21 -7.60
C THR A 190 -5.36 5.53 -6.35
N GLY A 191 -5.51 6.26 -5.24
CA GLY A 191 -6.05 5.72 -3.98
C GLY A 191 -4.98 5.19 -3.01
N LYS A 192 -3.75 5.72 -3.06
CA LYS A 192 -2.66 5.35 -2.15
C LYS A 192 -3.02 5.48 -0.68
N THR A 193 -3.62 6.62 -0.31
CA THR A 193 -4.07 6.91 1.07
C THR A 193 -5.38 6.17 1.38
N THR A 194 -6.26 6.02 0.38
CA THR A 194 -7.54 5.32 0.55
C THR A 194 -7.37 3.84 0.87
N LEU A 195 -6.36 3.16 0.33
CA LEU A 195 -6.13 1.74 0.60
C LEU A 195 -5.94 1.44 2.11
N PRO A 196 -5.00 2.06 2.84
CA PRO A 196 -4.85 1.84 4.28
C PRO A 196 -6.08 2.28 5.07
N GLU A 197 -6.74 3.37 4.69
CA GLU A 197 -7.97 3.84 5.34
C GLU A 197 -9.10 2.82 5.22
N GLN A 198 -9.33 2.28 4.02
CA GLN A 198 -10.40 1.30 3.82
C GLN A 198 -10.10 -0.06 4.48
N VAL A 199 -8.83 -0.47 4.52
CA VAL A 199 -8.45 -1.63 5.34
C VAL A 199 -8.72 -1.35 6.82
N ALA A 200 -8.32 -0.19 7.31
CA ALA A 200 -8.51 0.23 8.70
C ALA A 200 -10.00 0.28 9.08
N ALA A 201 -10.85 0.82 8.21
CA ALA A 201 -12.30 0.85 8.39
C ALA A 201 -12.88 -0.55 8.63
N VAL A 202 -12.47 -1.55 7.83
CA VAL A 202 -12.94 -2.94 7.95
C VAL A 202 -12.47 -3.61 9.24
N ILE A 203 -11.22 -3.37 9.66
CA ILE A 203 -10.65 -4.01 10.85
C ILE A 203 -10.79 -3.16 12.11
N GLN A 204 -11.47 -2.01 12.03
CA GLN A 204 -11.74 -1.06 13.11
C GLN A 204 -10.47 -0.47 13.74
N PHE A 205 -9.44 -0.23 12.92
CA PHE A 205 -8.20 0.42 13.33
C PHE A 205 -8.27 1.94 13.15
N PRO A 206 -7.85 2.72 14.16
CA PRO A 206 -7.66 4.16 14.00
C PRO A 206 -6.59 4.47 12.95
N VAL A 207 -6.77 5.55 12.21
CA VAL A 207 -5.79 6.10 11.27
C VAL A 207 -5.43 7.51 11.69
N PHE A 208 -4.15 7.75 11.89
CA PHE A 208 -3.61 9.08 12.13
C PHE A 208 -2.89 9.54 10.87
N PRO A 209 -3.52 10.35 10.03
CA PRO A 209 -2.86 10.88 8.85
C PRO A 209 -2.01 12.10 9.21
N ILE A 210 -0.84 12.20 8.60
CA ILE A 210 -0.01 13.40 8.59
C ILE A 210 0.56 13.61 7.19
N ASN A 211 0.29 14.77 6.62
CA ASN A 211 0.90 15.17 5.36
C ASN A 211 2.28 15.74 5.64
N LEU A 212 3.32 15.12 5.07
CA LEU A 212 4.71 15.51 5.24
C LEU A 212 5.12 16.55 4.18
N ASP A 213 4.33 17.61 4.08
CA ASP A 213 4.66 18.74 3.22
C ASP A 213 5.93 19.47 3.69
N GLY A 214 6.40 20.43 2.87
CA GLY A 214 7.61 21.19 3.16
C GLY A 214 7.55 22.07 4.42
N ASN A 215 6.43 22.16 5.14
CA ASN A 215 6.23 23.00 6.32
C ASN A 215 6.30 22.23 7.63
N ILE A 216 6.09 20.91 7.60
CA ILE A 216 6.14 20.07 8.80
C ILE A 216 7.53 20.15 9.44
N GLU A 217 7.54 20.32 10.76
CA GLU A 217 8.73 20.39 11.59
C GLU A 217 8.75 19.29 12.66
N ARG A 218 9.90 19.16 13.34
CA ARG A 218 10.05 18.21 14.44
C ARG A 218 9.01 18.43 15.54
N ALA A 219 8.66 19.70 15.82
CA ALA A 219 7.70 20.07 16.84
C ALA A 219 6.28 19.52 16.55
N ASP A 220 5.89 19.47 15.29
CA ASP A 220 4.59 18.93 14.87
C ASP A 220 4.51 17.42 15.08
N LEU A 221 5.63 16.71 14.83
CA LEU A 221 5.72 15.26 15.04
C LEU A 221 5.85 14.88 16.49
N VAL A 222 6.80 15.47 17.21
CA VAL A 222 7.20 15.06 18.57
C VAL A 222 6.41 15.80 19.62
N GLY A 223 6.22 17.09 19.42
CA GLY A 223 5.61 18.01 20.39
C GLY A 223 6.57 19.11 20.82
N GLN A 224 6.05 20.06 21.57
CA GLN A 224 6.78 21.23 22.06
C GLN A 224 6.27 21.73 23.39
N MET A 225 7.08 22.55 24.03
CA MET A 225 6.67 23.25 25.26
C MET A 225 5.77 24.43 24.91
N ASN A 226 4.57 24.47 25.48
CA ASN A 226 3.63 25.55 25.31
C ASN A 226 3.38 26.27 26.63
N ILE A 227 3.14 27.56 26.57
CA ILE A 227 2.69 28.33 27.73
C ILE A 227 1.16 28.24 27.79
N VAL A 228 0.67 27.69 28.89
CA VAL A 228 -0.76 27.54 29.15
C VAL A 228 -1.14 28.37 30.34
N ASN A 229 -2.29 29.04 30.32
CA ASN A 229 -2.81 29.76 31.46
C ASN A 229 -3.68 28.83 32.32
N ASP A 230 -3.20 28.50 33.52
CA ASP A 230 -3.95 27.67 34.45
C ASP A 230 -4.33 28.53 35.69
N GLY A 231 -5.63 28.81 35.81
CA GLY A 231 -6.15 29.59 36.94
C GLY A 231 -5.56 30.98 37.12
N GLY A 232 -5.08 31.65 36.02
CA GLY A 232 -4.45 32.97 36.07
C GLY A 232 -2.92 32.93 36.22
N THR A 233 -2.31 31.76 36.33
CA THR A 233 -0.86 31.58 36.33
C THR A 233 -0.37 31.00 35.04
N SER A 234 0.64 31.59 34.39
CA SER A 234 1.26 31.04 33.20
C SER A 234 2.20 29.91 33.60
N ILE A 235 1.87 28.69 33.13
CA ILE A 235 2.70 27.50 33.30
C ILE A 235 3.20 27.01 31.93
N THR A 236 4.39 26.43 31.91
CA THR A 236 4.94 25.79 30.73
C THR A 236 4.61 24.31 30.80
N GLN A 237 3.91 23.82 29.76
CA GLN A 237 3.50 22.42 29.66
C GLN A 237 3.91 21.85 28.30
N PHE A 238 4.41 20.60 28.30
CA PHE A 238 4.68 19.88 27.07
C PHE A 238 3.37 19.46 26.41
N LYS A 239 3.20 19.82 25.15
CA LYS A 239 2.10 19.36 24.29
C LYS A 239 2.63 18.34 23.29
N GLU A 240 2.17 17.10 23.42
CA GLU A 240 2.56 16.02 22.51
C GLU A 240 2.15 16.29 21.06
N GLY A 241 3.07 15.96 20.16
CA GLY A 241 2.81 15.89 18.71
C GLY A 241 2.05 14.62 18.31
N ILE A 242 1.86 14.44 17.00
CA ILE A 242 1.07 13.29 16.49
C ILE A 242 1.78 11.94 16.71
N LEU A 243 3.12 11.89 16.62
CA LEU A 243 3.90 10.66 16.68
C LEU A 243 3.80 9.95 18.03
N PRO A 244 4.13 10.57 19.21
CA PRO A 244 4.01 9.91 20.50
C PRO A 244 2.56 9.51 20.80
N ARG A 245 1.56 10.33 20.44
CA ARG A 245 0.13 10.03 20.61
C ARG A 245 -0.30 8.81 19.81
N ALA A 246 0.13 8.67 18.56
CA ALA A 246 -0.17 7.51 17.71
C ALA A 246 0.58 6.26 18.20
N MET A 247 1.85 6.38 18.62
CA MET A 247 2.67 5.24 19.01
C MET A 247 2.11 4.43 20.17
N VAL A 248 1.41 5.04 21.11
CA VAL A 248 0.92 4.36 22.33
C VAL A 248 -0.34 3.54 22.11
N GLN A 249 -0.96 3.61 20.94
CA GLN A 249 -2.22 2.95 20.63
C GLN A 249 -2.15 2.08 19.38
N PRO A 250 -3.08 1.10 19.22
CA PRO A 250 -3.15 0.28 18.03
C PRO A 250 -3.72 1.10 16.88
N CYS A 251 -2.86 1.58 15.97
CA CYS A 251 -3.29 2.41 14.86
C CYS A 251 -2.34 2.32 13.67
N PHE A 252 -2.77 2.86 12.53
CA PHE A 252 -1.92 3.19 11.41
C PHE A 252 -1.57 4.68 11.46
N LEU A 253 -0.28 5.01 11.55
CA LEU A 253 0.20 6.36 11.30
C LEU A 253 0.53 6.47 9.81
N VAL A 254 -0.32 7.18 9.08
CA VAL A 254 -0.17 7.37 7.63
C VAL A 254 0.67 8.61 7.38
N LEU A 255 1.88 8.39 6.84
CA LEU A 255 2.81 9.42 6.42
C LEU A 255 2.53 9.74 4.95
N ASP A 256 1.66 10.72 4.71
CA ASP A 256 1.26 11.08 3.36
C ASP A 256 2.32 11.98 2.71
N GLU A 257 2.58 11.77 1.42
CA GLU A 257 3.58 12.48 0.63
C GLU A 257 4.99 12.44 1.25
N ILE A 258 5.38 11.29 1.78
CA ILE A 258 6.67 11.13 2.49
C ILE A 258 7.88 11.52 1.64
N ASP A 259 7.80 11.40 0.32
CA ASP A 259 8.85 11.74 -0.64
C ASP A 259 9.00 13.25 -0.89
N VAL A 260 8.12 14.09 -0.34
CA VAL A 260 8.24 15.55 -0.32
C VAL A 260 8.82 16.04 1.01
N GLY A 261 8.73 15.23 2.06
CA GLY A 261 9.12 15.60 3.42
C GLY A 261 10.60 16.02 3.57
N LYS A 262 10.85 16.91 4.55
CA LYS A 262 12.22 17.36 4.86
C LYS A 262 13.06 16.22 5.44
N PRO A 263 14.35 16.09 5.08
CA PRO A 263 15.23 15.05 5.65
C PRO A 263 15.29 15.05 7.17
N ASP A 264 15.30 16.21 7.80
CA ASP A 264 15.40 16.34 9.28
C ASP A 264 14.17 15.74 9.98
N VAL A 265 13.00 15.90 9.38
CA VAL A 265 11.75 15.26 9.85
C VAL A 265 11.83 13.75 9.71
N MET A 266 12.42 13.26 8.61
CA MET A 266 12.61 11.82 8.38
C MET A 266 13.50 11.16 9.43
N PHE A 267 14.52 11.84 9.95
CA PHE A 267 15.36 11.31 11.02
C PHE A 267 14.60 11.11 12.33
N VAL A 268 13.59 11.93 12.61
CA VAL A 268 12.75 11.80 13.81
C VAL A 268 11.98 10.48 13.81
N ILE A 269 11.37 10.12 12.67
CA ILE A 269 10.56 8.89 12.53
C ILE A 269 11.43 7.64 12.38
N GLN A 270 12.69 7.77 11.99
CA GLN A 270 13.57 6.66 11.65
C GLN A 270 13.69 5.65 12.80
N ARG A 271 13.87 6.11 14.05
CA ARG A 271 13.97 5.24 15.21
C ARG A 271 12.65 4.54 15.55
N ALA A 272 11.55 5.25 15.43
CA ALA A 272 10.22 4.72 15.66
C ALA A 272 9.82 3.67 14.62
N THR A 273 10.23 3.83 13.36
CA THR A 273 10.00 2.84 12.29
C THR A 273 10.71 1.51 12.51
N GLU A 274 11.76 1.49 13.36
CA GLU A 274 12.42 0.25 13.79
C GLU A 274 11.69 -0.47 14.94
N GLY A 275 10.55 0.02 15.39
CA GLY A 275 9.82 -0.50 16.54
C GLY A 275 10.48 -0.17 17.88
N LYS A 276 11.44 0.76 17.89
CA LYS A 276 12.12 1.23 19.10
C LYS A 276 11.35 2.38 19.72
N GLY A 277 11.53 2.56 21.04
CA GLY A 277 10.93 3.68 21.76
C GLY A 277 11.44 5.04 21.28
N LEU A 278 10.56 6.03 21.31
CA LEU A 278 10.88 7.44 21.06
C LEU A 278 11.21 8.13 22.37
N LEU A 279 12.41 8.70 22.46
CA LEU A 279 12.84 9.49 23.62
C LEU A 279 12.43 10.96 23.40
N LEU A 280 11.55 11.45 24.25
CA LEU A 280 11.09 12.84 24.24
C LEU A 280 12.05 13.68 25.11
N THR A 281 13.07 14.21 24.49
CA THR A 281 14.06 15.08 25.18
C THR A 281 13.41 16.38 25.67
N GLU A 282 12.39 16.82 24.96
CA GLU A 282 11.58 18.00 25.24
C GLU A 282 10.64 17.80 26.46
N ASP A 283 10.40 16.55 26.85
CA ASP A 283 9.53 16.16 27.97
C ASP A 283 10.35 15.40 29.03
N GLY A 284 11.42 16.01 29.52
CA GLY A 284 12.25 15.46 30.58
C GLY A 284 12.89 14.11 30.28
N GLY A 285 13.01 13.72 29.03
CA GLY A 285 13.59 12.44 28.61
C GLY A 285 12.62 11.25 28.74
N ARG A 286 11.31 11.48 28.73
CA ARG A 286 10.29 10.42 28.77
C ARG A 286 10.42 9.51 27.56
N LEU A 287 10.40 8.19 27.78
CA LEU A 287 10.46 7.17 26.74
C LEU A 287 9.06 6.68 26.37
N VAL A 288 8.65 6.94 25.12
CA VAL A 288 7.41 6.43 24.56
C VAL A 288 7.67 5.12 23.84
N LYS A 289 7.06 4.04 24.31
CA LYS A 289 7.16 2.71 23.69
C LYS A 289 6.01 2.49 22.71
N PRO A 290 6.28 1.96 21.50
CA PRO A 290 5.22 1.72 20.54
C PRO A 290 4.30 0.57 20.99
N ASN A 291 3.00 0.74 20.75
CA ASN A 291 2.03 -0.34 20.88
C ASN A 291 2.40 -1.48 19.89
N PRO A 292 2.27 -2.75 20.30
CA PRO A 292 2.60 -3.88 19.42
C PRO A 292 1.84 -3.89 18.07
N LEU A 293 0.69 -3.26 18.01
CA LEU A 293 -0.14 -3.15 16.82
C LEU A 293 0.00 -1.80 16.08
N PHE A 294 0.85 -0.90 16.57
CA PHE A 294 1.17 0.34 15.86
C PHE A 294 1.95 0.06 14.58
N ARG A 295 1.59 0.69 13.47
CA ARG A 295 2.29 0.57 12.17
C ARG A 295 2.39 1.90 11.45
N PHE A 296 3.53 2.09 10.78
CA PHE A 296 3.67 3.14 9.79
C PHE A 296 3.19 2.66 8.42
N VAL A 297 2.45 3.53 7.75
CA VAL A 297 2.11 3.39 6.33
C VAL A 297 2.55 4.67 5.64
N ALA A 298 3.48 4.57 4.71
CA ALA A 298 3.93 5.70 3.90
C ALA A 298 3.17 5.72 2.57
N THR A 299 2.80 6.92 2.11
CA THR A 299 2.33 7.13 0.74
C THR A 299 3.28 8.06 0.00
N ALA A 300 3.50 7.81 -1.26
CA ALA A 300 4.46 8.53 -2.08
C ALA A 300 4.04 8.55 -3.57
N ASN A 301 4.45 9.55 -4.30
CA ASN A 301 4.29 9.58 -5.76
C ASN A 301 5.42 8.83 -6.47
N SER A 302 6.52 8.56 -5.77
CA SER A 302 7.70 7.85 -6.26
C SER A 302 8.01 6.58 -5.45
N ARG A 303 8.92 5.76 -5.97
CA ARG A 303 9.50 4.61 -5.24
C ARG A 303 10.61 5.03 -4.28
N GLY A 304 10.74 6.32 -3.99
CA GLY A 304 11.81 6.87 -3.18
C GLY A 304 13.11 7.16 -3.96
N GLN A 305 13.09 7.08 -5.29
CA GLN A 305 14.24 7.38 -6.17
C GLN A 305 14.20 8.82 -6.70
N GLY A 306 13.21 9.62 -6.32
CA GLY A 306 12.95 10.95 -6.87
C GLY A 306 11.84 10.92 -7.92
N ASP A 307 11.60 12.05 -8.57
CA ASP A 307 10.59 12.16 -9.62
C ASP A 307 11.12 11.63 -10.95
N GLU A 308 10.75 10.40 -11.28
CA GLU A 308 11.14 9.73 -12.54
C GLU A 308 10.46 10.37 -13.77
N TYR A 309 9.35 11.07 -13.58
CA TYR A 309 8.54 11.64 -14.67
C TYR A 309 8.69 13.16 -14.83
N GLY A 310 9.34 13.85 -13.88
CA GLY A 310 9.51 15.30 -13.89
C GLY A 310 8.22 16.10 -13.70
N VAL A 311 7.17 15.49 -13.15
CA VAL A 311 5.82 16.09 -12.98
C VAL A 311 5.43 16.35 -11.53
N TYR A 312 6.16 15.79 -10.58
CA TYR A 312 5.86 15.93 -9.16
C TYR A 312 6.84 16.90 -8.49
N ALA A 313 6.47 18.16 -8.48
CA ALA A 313 7.30 19.19 -7.85
C ALA A 313 7.58 18.88 -6.37
N GLY A 314 8.83 18.99 -5.95
CA GLY A 314 9.23 18.77 -4.56
C GLY A 314 9.59 17.34 -4.19
N VAL A 315 9.27 16.34 -5.01
CA VAL A 315 9.66 14.94 -4.77
C VAL A 315 11.18 14.80 -4.78
N ARG A 316 11.73 14.15 -3.76
CA ARG A 316 13.19 14.01 -3.55
C ARG A 316 13.58 12.54 -3.44
N PRO A 317 14.83 12.21 -3.83
CA PRO A 317 15.38 10.90 -3.52
C PRO A 317 15.44 10.68 -2.01
N MET A 318 14.92 9.53 -1.56
CA MET A 318 14.89 9.17 -0.16
C MET A 318 16.16 8.45 0.28
N ASN A 319 16.53 8.60 1.55
CA ASN A 319 17.64 7.87 2.12
C ASN A 319 17.36 6.36 2.09
N GLY A 320 18.26 5.56 1.52
CA GLY A 320 18.13 4.10 1.46
C GLY A 320 17.96 3.44 2.82
N ALA A 321 18.55 4.01 3.88
CA ALA A 321 18.34 3.51 5.23
C ALA A 321 16.88 3.67 5.69
N LEU A 322 16.19 4.73 5.29
CA LEU A 322 14.76 4.89 5.60
C LEU A 322 13.91 3.94 4.75
N LEU A 323 14.19 3.80 3.46
CA LEU A 323 13.48 2.88 2.57
C LEU A 323 13.53 1.44 3.08
N ASN A 324 14.66 0.99 3.60
CA ASN A 324 14.84 -0.34 4.20
C ASN A 324 13.91 -0.60 5.40
N ARG A 325 13.32 0.43 6.01
CA ARG A 325 12.37 0.32 7.11
C ARG A 325 10.93 0.13 6.66
N PHE A 326 10.71 0.23 5.36
CA PHE A 326 9.44 -0.08 4.69
C PHE A 326 9.64 -1.26 3.74
N PRO A 327 9.77 -2.50 4.27
CA PRO A 327 10.15 -3.65 3.46
C PRO A 327 9.06 -4.11 2.47
N ILE A 328 7.84 -3.61 2.61
CA ILE A 328 6.71 -3.98 1.76
C ILE A 328 6.29 -2.78 0.92
N PHE A 329 6.55 -2.88 -0.39
CA PHE A 329 6.15 -1.88 -1.38
C PHE A 329 4.87 -2.34 -2.08
N ILE A 330 3.88 -1.43 -2.13
CA ILE A 330 2.61 -1.63 -2.83
C ILE A 330 2.50 -0.55 -3.90
N GLU A 331 2.56 -0.96 -5.14
CA GLU A 331 2.29 -0.10 -6.28
C GLU A 331 0.78 0.00 -6.46
N VAL A 332 0.26 1.21 -6.31
CA VAL A 332 -1.18 1.50 -6.44
C VAL A 332 -1.42 2.19 -7.76
N ASP A 333 -1.66 1.38 -8.79
CA ASP A 333 -1.95 1.85 -10.13
C ASP A 333 -3.41 2.30 -10.29
N TYR A 334 -3.67 2.99 -11.40
CA TYR A 334 -5.02 3.31 -11.81
C TYR A 334 -5.90 2.05 -11.92
N MET A 335 -7.19 2.21 -11.68
CA MET A 335 -8.17 1.17 -11.93
C MET A 335 -8.16 0.77 -13.42
N THR A 336 -8.40 -0.51 -13.72
CA THR A 336 -8.67 -0.89 -15.11
C THR A 336 -9.97 -0.22 -15.57
N LYS A 337 -10.16 -0.08 -16.88
CA LYS A 337 -11.38 0.51 -17.44
C LYS A 337 -12.64 -0.15 -16.85
N GLU A 338 -12.63 -1.49 -16.75
CA GLU A 338 -13.75 -2.27 -16.23
C GLU A 338 -13.97 -2.03 -14.72
N GLU A 339 -12.89 -1.86 -13.94
CA GLU A 339 -12.98 -1.56 -12.51
C GLU A 339 -13.55 -0.17 -12.28
N GLU A 340 -13.04 0.80 -13.00
CA GLU A 340 -13.46 2.19 -12.89
C GLU A 340 -14.90 2.37 -13.37
N SER A 341 -15.26 1.77 -14.52
CA SER A 341 -16.64 1.79 -15.02
C SER A 341 -17.62 1.18 -14.04
N ALA A 342 -17.29 0.02 -13.45
CA ALA A 342 -18.15 -0.64 -12.47
C ALA A 342 -18.31 0.19 -11.19
N PHE A 343 -17.25 0.87 -10.76
CA PHE A 343 -17.27 1.78 -9.61
C PHE A 343 -18.14 3.00 -9.89
N LEU A 344 -17.90 3.72 -10.99
CA LEU A 344 -18.64 4.92 -11.37
C LEU A 344 -20.13 4.64 -11.58
N LYS A 345 -20.47 3.54 -12.25
CA LYS A 345 -21.86 3.11 -12.45
C LYS A 345 -22.60 2.90 -11.12
N LYS A 346 -21.96 2.21 -10.19
CA LYS A 346 -22.53 1.94 -8.88
C LYS A 346 -22.72 3.19 -8.04
N THR A 347 -21.76 4.12 -8.14
CA THR A 347 -21.74 5.34 -7.33
C THR A 347 -22.72 6.39 -7.85
N TYR A 348 -22.78 6.57 -9.17
CA TYR A 348 -23.49 7.71 -9.77
C TYR A 348 -24.76 7.32 -10.51
N GLY A 349 -24.98 6.05 -10.85
CA GLY A 349 -26.18 5.57 -11.55
C GLY A 349 -26.33 6.09 -12.99
N ILE A 350 -25.23 6.54 -13.60
CA ILE A 350 -25.20 7.09 -14.97
C ILE A 350 -25.27 5.96 -16.00
N ALA A 351 -25.83 6.25 -17.18
CA ALA A 351 -25.93 5.31 -18.28
C ALA A 351 -24.57 4.74 -18.72
N ASP A 352 -24.56 3.46 -19.07
CA ASP A 352 -23.34 2.71 -19.40
C ASP A 352 -22.52 3.35 -20.51
N GLU A 353 -23.17 3.89 -21.55
CA GLU A 353 -22.53 4.56 -22.67
C GLU A 353 -21.75 5.80 -22.22
N VAL A 354 -22.32 6.60 -21.34
CA VAL A 354 -21.69 7.81 -20.81
C VAL A 354 -20.47 7.45 -19.98
N ILE A 355 -20.59 6.44 -19.10
CA ILE A 355 -19.47 5.94 -18.28
C ILE A 355 -18.37 5.34 -19.18
N ASP A 356 -18.74 4.61 -20.22
CA ASP A 356 -17.76 4.05 -21.15
C ASP A 356 -16.96 5.16 -21.85
N ASN A 357 -17.62 6.22 -22.29
CA ASN A 357 -16.97 7.38 -22.88
C ASN A 357 -16.02 8.08 -21.89
N ILE A 358 -16.46 8.34 -20.65
CA ILE A 358 -15.63 8.94 -19.60
C ILE A 358 -14.39 8.09 -19.30
N THR A 359 -14.57 6.79 -19.12
CA THR A 359 -13.45 5.89 -18.77
C THR A 359 -12.53 5.64 -19.97
N THR A 360 -13.04 5.65 -21.20
CA THR A 360 -12.23 5.61 -22.42
C THR A 360 -11.39 6.88 -22.55
N PHE A 361 -12.00 8.04 -22.37
CA PHE A 361 -11.28 9.32 -22.38
C PHE A 361 -10.17 9.35 -21.32
N ALA A 362 -10.48 8.97 -20.07
CA ALA A 362 -9.49 8.89 -19.02
C ALA A 362 -8.32 7.94 -19.37
N GLY A 363 -8.63 6.77 -19.93
CA GLY A 363 -7.62 5.82 -20.40
C GLY A 363 -6.71 6.38 -21.49
N MET A 364 -7.27 7.10 -22.45
CA MET A 364 -6.50 7.77 -23.52
C MET A 364 -5.60 8.88 -22.95
N CYS A 365 -6.11 9.70 -22.03
CA CYS A 365 -5.31 10.74 -21.40
C CYS A 365 -4.17 10.16 -20.53
N ARG A 366 -4.42 9.09 -19.77
CA ARG A 366 -3.39 8.38 -19.00
C ARG A 366 -2.30 7.79 -19.90
N LYS A 367 -2.69 7.26 -21.05
CA LYS A 367 -1.74 6.76 -22.07
C LYS A 367 -0.90 7.91 -22.61
N ALA A 368 -1.52 9.00 -23.05
CA ALA A 368 -0.82 10.19 -23.55
C ALA A 368 0.13 10.77 -22.49
N PHE A 369 -0.26 10.74 -21.19
CA PHE A 369 0.60 11.12 -20.09
C PHE A 369 1.82 10.19 -19.96
N SER A 370 1.62 8.88 -20.02
CA SER A 370 2.74 7.91 -19.93
C SER A 370 3.70 7.98 -21.12
N GLU A 371 3.22 8.44 -22.28
CA GLU A 371 3.99 8.65 -23.50
C GLU A 371 4.63 10.06 -23.58
N GLY A 372 4.40 10.90 -22.56
CA GLY A 372 4.96 12.26 -22.48
C GLY A 372 4.28 13.29 -23.39
N GLU A 373 3.12 12.95 -23.99
CA GLU A 373 2.36 13.86 -24.86
C GLU A 373 1.56 14.92 -24.09
N THR A 374 1.31 14.69 -22.80
CA THR A 374 0.64 15.62 -21.90
C THR A 374 1.23 15.51 -20.49
N THR A 375 1.19 16.59 -19.73
CA THR A 375 1.60 16.62 -18.31
C THR A 375 0.43 16.44 -17.34
N VAL A 376 -0.79 16.25 -17.85
CA VAL A 376 -2.01 16.13 -17.05
C VAL A 376 -2.50 14.68 -17.07
N PRO A 377 -2.28 13.90 -16.01
CA PRO A 377 -2.93 12.61 -15.85
C PRO A 377 -4.40 12.82 -15.45
N VAL A 378 -5.31 12.15 -16.14
CA VAL A 378 -6.74 12.12 -15.73
C VAL A 378 -6.90 11.01 -14.70
N SER A 379 -7.02 11.40 -13.43
CA SER A 379 -7.14 10.48 -12.30
C SER A 379 -8.59 10.00 -12.08
N PRO A 380 -8.82 8.97 -11.25
CA PRO A 380 -10.18 8.61 -10.81
C PRO A 380 -10.94 9.75 -10.12
N ARG A 381 -10.27 10.70 -9.46
CA ARG A 381 -10.93 11.90 -8.92
C ARG A 381 -11.52 12.76 -10.03
N ASP A 382 -10.86 12.84 -11.17
CA ASP A 382 -11.35 13.62 -12.32
C ASP A 382 -12.54 12.93 -12.98
N THR A 383 -12.52 11.59 -13.11
CA THR A 383 -13.67 10.84 -13.65
C THR A 383 -14.89 10.90 -12.72
N MET A 384 -14.66 10.90 -11.40
CA MET A 384 -15.72 11.14 -10.42
C MET A 384 -16.29 12.54 -10.56
N ALA A 385 -15.45 13.57 -10.64
CA ALA A 385 -15.88 14.96 -10.83
C ALA A 385 -16.68 15.15 -12.13
N MET A 386 -16.24 14.52 -13.22
CA MET A 386 -17.01 14.51 -14.48
C MET A 386 -18.41 13.90 -14.29
N CYS A 387 -18.50 12.76 -13.58
CA CYS A 387 -19.79 12.13 -13.29
C CYS A 387 -20.68 12.99 -12.40
N GLU A 388 -20.14 13.61 -11.36
CA GLU A 388 -20.88 14.49 -10.45
C GLU A 388 -21.43 15.71 -11.19
N MET A 389 -20.59 16.39 -11.97
CA MET A 389 -21.00 17.55 -12.76
C MET A 389 -22.03 17.16 -13.83
N TYR A 390 -21.81 16.06 -14.54
CA TYR A 390 -22.77 15.58 -15.52
C TYR A 390 -24.14 15.32 -14.89
N ASN A 391 -24.23 14.57 -13.81
CA ASN A 391 -25.49 14.31 -13.10
C ASN A 391 -26.19 15.57 -12.63
N PHE A 392 -25.41 16.53 -12.10
CA PHE A 392 -25.99 17.80 -11.63
C PHE A 392 -26.56 18.62 -12.79
N PHE A 393 -25.86 18.68 -13.90
CA PHE A 393 -26.22 19.56 -15.03
C PHE A 393 -27.10 18.90 -16.09
N GLU A 394 -27.24 17.55 -16.12
CA GLU A 394 -28.05 16.83 -17.12
C GLU A 394 -29.50 17.34 -17.18
N GLY A 395 -30.07 17.76 -16.02
CA GLY A 395 -31.41 18.32 -15.92
C GLY A 395 -31.49 19.83 -16.07
N ILE A 396 -30.36 20.55 -16.16
CA ILE A 396 -30.27 22.01 -16.19
C ILE A 396 -29.93 22.50 -17.60
N PHE A 397 -28.98 21.89 -18.27
CA PHE A 397 -28.61 22.27 -19.62
C PHE A 397 -29.63 21.76 -20.64
N PRO A 398 -29.81 22.50 -21.77
CA PRO A 398 -30.76 22.11 -22.82
C PRO A 398 -30.52 20.72 -23.43
N THR A 399 -29.29 20.26 -23.43
CA THR A 399 -28.93 18.93 -23.94
C THR A 399 -27.93 18.21 -23.03
N LYS A 400 -27.98 16.88 -23.02
CA LYS A 400 -27.00 16.04 -22.32
C LYS A 400 -25.56 16.24 -22.83
N ALA A 401 -25.42 16.57 -24.12
CA ALA A 401 -24.13 16.88 -24.73
C ALA A 401 -23.50 18.13 -24.08
N GLN A 402 -24.28 19.19 -23.88
CA GLN A 402 -23.81 20.42 -23.22
C GLN A 402 -23.44 20.18 -21.75
N ALA A 403 -24.20 19.35 -21.04
CA ALA A 403 -23.84 18.96 -19.68
C ALA A 403 -22.52 18.20 -19.62
N MET A 404 -22.27 17.29 -20.58
CA MET A 404 -21.01 16.55 -20.66
C MET A 404 -19.85 17.45 -21.09
N GLU A 405 -20.07 18.34 -22.06
CA GLU A 405 -19.08 19.32 -22.50
C GLU A 405 -18.62 20.19 -21.33
N PHE A 406 -19.56 20.71 -20.54
CA PHE A 406 -19.26 21.47 -19.33
C PHE A 406 -18.50 20.63 -18.32
N ALA A 407 -18.93 19.39 -18.04
CA ALA A 407 -18.30 18.52 -17.07
C ALA A 407 -16.84 18.22 -17.45
N VAL A 408 -16.54 17.85 -18.68
CA VAL A 408 -15.18 17.54 -19.16
C VAL A 408 -14.31 18.80 -19.22
N THR A 409 -14.86 19.92 -19.71
CA THR A 409 -14.13 21.19 -19.79
C THR A 409 -13.67 21.63 -18.39
N THR A 410 -14.61 21.72 -17.45
CA THR A 410 -14.34 22.22 -16.10
C THR A 410 -13.43 21.27 -15.30
N SER A 411 -13.62 19.96 -15.44
CA SER A 411 -12.84 18.99 -14.63
C SER A 411 -11.43 18.76 -15.15
N VAL A 412 -11.20 18.86 -16.47
CA VAL A 412 -9.94 18.44 -17.09
C VAL A 412 -9.33 19.52 -17.98
N ILE A 413 -10.08 20.06 -18.95
CA ILE A 413 -9.51 20.94 -19.96
C ILE A 413 -9.04 22.27 -19.38
N ASP A 414 -9.85 22.91 -18.53
CA ASP A 414 -9.52 24.21 -17.92
C ASP A 414 -8.33 24.14 -16.97
N ARG A 415 -8.13 23.01 -16.33
CA ARG A 415 -6.98 22.75 -15.46
C ARG A 415 -5.68 22.52 -16.22
N ALA A 416 -5.77 22.13 -17.48
CA ALA A 416 -4.60 21.79 -18.26
C ALA A 416 -3.78 23.03 -18.61
N PRO A 417 -2.43 22.97 -18.56
CA PRO A 417 -1.56 23.97 -19.12
C PRO A 417 -1.88 24.20 -20.60
N MET A 418 -1.71 25.44 -21.09
CA MET A 418 -2.07 25.81 -22.48
C MET A 418 -1.46 24.89 -23.52
N ASP A 419 -0.21 24.48 -23.34
CA ASP A 419 0.53 23.61 -24.25
C ASP A 419 -0.09 22.21 -24.38
N ASN A 420 -0.85 21.77 -23.38
CA ASN A 420 -1.47 20.44 -23.36
C ASN A 420 -2.95 20.45 -23.72
N ARG A 421 -3.63 21.61 -23.70
CA ARG A 421 -5.08 21.71 -23.91
C ARG A 421 -5.50 21.17 -25.27
N GLN A 422 -4.80 21.54 -26.32
CA GLN A 422 -5.13 21.10 -27.67
C GLN A 422 -5.15 19.58 -27.75
N ARG A 423 -4.15 18.92 -27.16
CA ARG A 423 -4.06 17.46 -27.15
C ARG A 423 -5.21 16.82 -26.36
N ILE A 424 -5.56 17.39 -25.22
CA ILE A 424 -6.68 16.88 -24.39
C ILE A 424 -8.01 17.07 -25.10
N VAL A 425 -8.23 18.20 -25.79
CA VAL A 425 -9.43 18.46 -26.63
C VAL A 425 -9.55 17.42 -27.73
N GLU A 426 -8.46 17.12 -28.46
CA GLU A 426 -8.46 16.09 -29.51
C GLU A 426 -8.85 14.70 -28.96
N LEU A 427 -8.42 14.37 -27.74
CA LEU A 427 -8.78 13.12 -27.09
C LEU A 427 -10.25 13.12 -26.64
N ALA A 428 -10.76 14.27 -26.17
CA ALA A 428 -12.15 14.43 -25.78
C ALA A 428 -13.08 14.33 -26.99
N ASP A 429 -12.77 14.99 -28.12
CA ASP A 429 -13.56 14.93 -29.36
C ASP A 429 -13.70 13.49 -29.90
N ARG A 430 -12.70 12.65 -29.71
CA ARG A 430 -12.75 11.23 -30.10
C ARG A 430 -13.72 10.41 -29.26
N CYS A 431 -13.91 10.79 -28.01
CA CYS A 431 -14.71 10.02 -27.05
C CYS A 431 -16.15 10.55 -26.95
N PHE A 432 -16.37 11.83 -27.20
CA PHE A 432 -17.65 12.52 -26.99
C PHE A 432 -18.12 13.19 -28.31
N ALA A 433 -18.49 12.38 -29.28
CA ALA A 433 -18.80 12.82 -30.66
C ALA A 433 -19.94 13.86 -30.77
N SER A 434 -20.82 13.98 -29.76
CA SER A 434 -21.91 14.95 -29.73
C SER A 434 -21.53 16.28 -29.05
N CYS A 435 -20.33 16.38 -28.47
CA CYS A 435 -19.82 17.57 -27.77
C CYS A 435 -18.89 18.39 -28.68
N LYS A 436 -18.68 19.66 -28.32
CA LYS A 436 -17.75 20.56 -29.00
C LYS A 436 -16.81 21.18 -27.99
N PHE A 437 -15.58 20.70 -27.95
CA PHE A 437 -14.58 21.22 -27.02
C PHE A 437 -13.72 22.31 -27.65
N THR A 438 -13.26 23.26 -26.84
CA THR A 438 -12.34 24.31 -27.30
C THR A 438 -11.13 24.37 -26.36
N ALA A 439 -9.95 24.59 -26.95
CA ALA A 439 -8.73 24.78 -26.18
C ALA A 439 -8.57 26.22 -25.63
N THR A 440 -9.42 27.15 -26.09
CA THR A 440 -9.39 28.57 -25.71
C THR A 440 -10.24 28.80 -24.46
N ILE A 441 -9.71 29.56 -23.49
CA ILE A 441 -10.51 30.04 -22.36
C ILE A 441 -11.52 31.06 -22.90
N SER A 442 -12.80 30.80 -22.76
CA SER A 442 -13.86 31.76 -23.09
C SER A 442 -13.96 32.86 -22.03
#